data_9e67938199379bbf18ce27adfef91859
#
_entry.id   9e67938199379bbf18ce27adfef91859
#
_cell.length_a   1.000
_cell.length_b   1.000
_cell.length_c   1.000
_cell.angle_alpha   90.00
_cell.angle_beta   90.00
_cell.angle_gamma   90.00
#
_symmetry.space_group_name_H-M   'P 1'
#
loop_
_entity.id
_entity.type
_entity.pdbx_description
1 polymer ?
#
loop_
_entity_poly.entity_id
_entity_poly.type
_entity_poly.pdbx_seq_one_letter_code
_entity_poly.pdbx_strand_id
1 'polypeptide(L)'
;TLNAIVATVRLAPAEAMRPLAPGRYRRTLIERLGITRIAPSLRMILRNMERRPLRTLLAIGGVAASVAIVVMGNFFRDAMDYIVDSQFNMTMRSDVIVWMTDAVDDSARHELARLPGVIAVESGRDVPVRFVNGHRSERGQIQGFAQRPELRRVIDIDNREVSRLDGGGLVMSDRLAAKLALRVGERIRVEVLEGRQRSVEVPLAATVRDMMSLNAYMERGALNRLLGEGDRSSQYSLAIERGREPALIAATRALPRVVGAFSKASMLRNMQEMSARNIRVISSILTLFASVIAVGVVYNNARITLAERTWELASLRVLGFTRAEVSGLLLGEMAISIAVA
;
A
#
# COMPACT_ATOMS: atom_id res chain seq x y z
N THR A 1 11.12 35.08 9.01
CA THR A 1 12.18 36.10 9.16
C THR A 1 11.75 37.45 8.60
N LEU A 2 11.16 37.55 7.39
CA LEU A 2 10.78 38.82 6.78
C LEU A 2 9.72 39.57 7.61
N ASN A 3 8.67 38.89 8.09
CA ASN A 3 7.66 39.47 8.97
C ASN A 3 8.20 39.96 10.32
N ALA A 4 9.22 39.31 10.86
CA ALA A 4 9.86 39.75 12.11
C ALA A 4 10.68 41.02 11.87
N ILE A 5 11.40 41.10 10.75
CA ILE A 5 12.17 42.30 10.38
C ILE A 5 11.25 43.48 10.15
N VAL A 6 10.17 43.28 9.38
CA VAL A 6 9.17 44.34 9.11
C VAL A 6 8.48 44.80 10.40
N ALA A 7 8.14 43.88 11.32
CA ALA A 7 7.56 44.22 12.59
C ALA A 7 8.51 45.04 13.49
N THR A 8 9.80 44.69 13.47
CA THR A 8 10.84 45.39 14.26
C THR A 8 11.12 46.78 13.71
N VAL A 9 11.17 46.96 12.40
CA VAL A 9 11.39 48.23 11.72
C VAL A 9 10.22 49.22 11.92
N ARG A 10 9.00 48.68 12.09
CA ARG A 10 7.80 49.51 12.32
C ARG A 10 7.59 49.91 13.79
N LEU A 11 8.34 49.36 14.74
CA LEU A 11 8.24 49.73 16.15
C LEU A 11 8.91 51.08 16.42
N ALA A 12 8.16 52.01 16.99
CA ALA A 12 8.73 53.29 17.41
C ALA A 12 9.77 53.05 18.52
N PRO A 13 10.94 53.71 18.48
CA PRO A 13 12.02 53.52 19.48
C PRO A 13 11.57 53.63 20.93
N ALA A 14 10.66 54.54 21.20
CA ALA A 14 10.10 54.75 22.53
C ALA A 14 9.22 53.57 23.03
N GLU A 15 8.63 52.82 22.13
CA GLU A 15 7.78 51.65 22.41
C GLU A 15 8.62 50.39 22.61
N ALA A 16 9.77 50.30 21.90
CA ALA A 16 10.73 49.23 22.05
C ALA A 16 11.46 49.24 23.41
N MET A 17 11.55 50.41 24.06
CA MET A 17 12.20 50.59 25.36
C MET A 17 11.24 50.44 26.56
N ARG A 18 9.94 50.26 26.33
CA ARG A 18 8.98 50.00 27.43
C ARG A 18 9.14 48.55 27.92
N PRO A 19 9.16 48.36 29.27
CA PRO A 19 9.09 46.98 29.80
C PRO A 19 7.79 46.34 29.37
N LEU A 20 7.89 45.03 29.00
CA LEU A 20 6.76 44.24 28.56
C LEU A 20 5.60 44.36 29.60
N ALA A 21 4.43 44.81 29.13
CA ALA A 21 3.26 44.92 29.98
C ALA A 21 2.93 43.55 30.60
N PRO A 22 2.57 43.49 31.90
CA PRO A 22 2.22 42.24 32.55
C PRO A 22 1.05 41.60 31.82
N GLY A 23 1.23 40.33 31.46
CA GLY A 23 0.26 39.59 30.66
C GLY A 23 -1.09 39.49 31.33
N ARG A 24 -2.17 39.82 30.62
CA ARG A 24 -3.54 39.71 31.11
C ARG A 24 -3.87 38.27 31.47
N TYR A 25 -4.39 38.03 32.65
CA TYR A 25 -4.83 36.74 33.13
C TYR A 25 -6.12 36.32 32.39
N ARG A 26 -6.03 35.31 31.54
CA ARG A 26 -7.21 34.65 30.93
C ARG A 26 -7.30 33.21 31.43
N ARG A 27 -8.51 32.75 31.76
CA ARG A 27 -8.74 31.35 32.14
C ARG A 27 -8.45 30.46 30.96
N THR A 28 -7.72 29.36 31.18
CA THR A 28 -7.42 28.35 30.16
C THR A 28 -8.69 27.60 29.71
N LEU A 29 -8.71 27.04 28.50
CA LEU A 29 -9.82 26.21 28.03
C LEU A 29 -10.09 25.05 29.00
N ILE A 30 -9.05 24.48 29.61
CA ILE A 30 -9.14 23.35 30.54
C ILE A 30 -9.77 23.81 31.88
N GLU A 31 -9.46 25.00 32.34
CA GLU A 31 -10.12 25.60 33.51
C GLU A 31 -11.61 25.91 33.26
N ARG A 32 -11.98 26.23 32.01
CA ARG A 32 -13.37 26.39 31.58
C ARG A 32 -14.13 25.05 31.52
N LEU A 33 -13.45 23.93 31.25
CA LEU A 33 -14.01 22.60 31.30
C LEU A 33 -14.14 21.99 32.70
N GLY A 34 -13.81 22.76 33.76
CA GLY A 34 -14.03 22.35 35.14
C GLY A 34 -13.03 21.34 35.71
N ILE A 35 -11.94 21.07 35.01
CA ILE A 35 -10.91 20.12 35.46
C ILE A 35 -9.98 20.87 36.43
N THR A 36 -10.33 20.88 37.74
CA THR A 36 -9.63 21.64 38.77
C THR A 36 -8.46 20.89 39.43
N ARG A 37 -8.37 19.56 39.29
CA ARG A 37 -7.36 18.70 39.95
C ARG A 37 -6.10 18.47 39.12
N ILE A 38 -5.57 19.48 38.46
CA ILE A 38 -4.34 19.37 37.66
C ILE A 38 -3.18 19.93 38.49
N ALA A 39 -2.02 19.25 38.46
CA ALA A 39 -0.80 19.73 39.12
C ALA A 39 -0.46 21.17 38.68
N PRO A 40 0.00 22.04 39.60
CA PRO A 40 0.28 23.45 39.30
C PRO A 40 1.25 23.64 38.12
N SER A 41 2.25 22.78 38.00
CA SER A 41 3.22 22.77 36.91
C SER A 41 2.55 22.50 35.55
N LEU A 42 1.66 21.50 35.47
CA LEU A 42 0.96 21.15 34.23
C LEU A 42 -0.01 22.27 33.79
N ARG A 43 -0.69 22.92 34.76
CA ARG A 43 -1.54 24.08 34.49
C ARG A 43 -0.73 25.23 33.91
N MET A 44 0.48 25.45 34.41
CA MET A 44 1.39 26.47 33.92
C MET A 44 1.86 26.23 32.50
N ILE A 45 2.15 24.95 32.16
CA ILE A 45 2.53 24.52 30.81
C ILE A 45 1.38 24.76 29.81
N LEU A 46 0.19 24.26 30.12
CA LEU A 46 -0.98 24.37 29.25
C LEU A 46 -1.34 25.84 28.95
N ARG A 47 -1.26 26.68 29.98
CA ARG A 47 -1.49 28.13 29.87
C ARG A 47 -0.46 28.80 28.96
N ASN A 48 0.78 28.35 29.01
CA ASN A 48 1.83 28.86 28.14
C ASN A 48 1.58 28.46 26.67
N MET A 49 1.13 27.25 26.44
CA MET A 49 0.76 26.78 25.09
C MET A 49 -0.42 27.57 24.51
N GLU A 50 -1.43 27.91 25.32
CA GLU A 50 -2.58 28.70 24.89
C GLU A 50 -2.25 30.20 24.65
N ARG A 51 -1.22 30.73 25.25
CA ARG A 51 -0.80 32.14 25.03
C ARG A 51 -0.26 32.39 23.61
N ARG A 52 0.33 31.36 22.96
CA ARG A 52 0.90 31.47 21.61
C ARG A 52 0.45 30.31 20.72
N PRO A 53 -0.85 30.26 20.37
CA PRO A 53 -1.45 29.10 19.75
C PRO A 53 -0.84 28.76 18.39
N LEU A 54 -0.54 29.76 17.56
CA LEU A 54 0.06 29.55 16.23
C LEU A 54 1.43 28.86 16.32
N ARG A 55 2.25 29.26 17.29
CA ARG A 55 3.57 28.67 17.48
C ARG A 55 3.47 27.23 17.98
N THR A 56 2.60 26.99 18.96
CA THR A 56 2.34 25.65 19.49
C THR A 56 1.82 24.73 18.39
N LEU A 57 0.88 25.21 17.55
CA LEU A 57 0.38 24.45 16.40
C LEU A 57 1.46 24.15 15.37
N LEU A 58 2.35 25.09 15.07
CA LEU A 58 3.46 24.86 14.15
C LEU A 58 4.48 23.84 14.70
N ALA A 59 4.76 23.90 16.01
CA ALA A 59 5.64 22.91 16.65
C ALA A 59 5.03 21.50 16.64
N ILE A 60 3.75 21.38 17.04
CA ILE A 60 3.00 20.11 17.00
C ILE A 60 2.91 19.60 15.55
N GLY A 61 2.53 20.48 14.60
CA GLY A 61 2.43 20.13 13.19
C GLY A 61 3.75 19.66 12.57
N GLY A 62 4.88 20.25 12.97
CA GLY A 62 6.22 19.82 12.51
C GLY A 62 6.60 18.43 13.03
N VAL A 63 6.30 18.14 14.30
CA VAL A 63 6.52 16.80 14.88
C VAL A 63 5.55 15.79 14.25
N ALA A 64 4.27 16.13 14.15
CA ALA A 64 3.25 15.29 13.53
C ALA A 64 3.61 14.94 12.07
N ALA A 65 4.11 15.92 11.30
CA ALA A 65 4.57 15.68 9.93
C ALA A 65 5.74 14.67 9.88
N SER A 66 6.70 14.76 10.81
CA SER A 66 7.81 13.80 10.87
C SER A 66 7.35 12.38 11.24
N VAL A 67 6.40 12.25 12.17
CA VAL A 67 5.78 10.97 12.54
C VAL A 67 4.99 10.41 11.35
N ALA A 68 4.22 11.25 10.64
CA ALA A 68 3.46 10.84 9.46
C ALA A 68 4.36 10.26 8.35
N ILE A 69 5.56 10.84 8.14
CA ILE A 69 6.54 10.30 7.17
C ILE A 69 6.99 8.88 7.58
N VAL A 70 7.26 8.63 8.85
CA VAL A 70 7.63 7.30 9.35
C VAL A 70 6.49 6.30 9.21
N VAL A 71 5.27 6.70 9.56
CA VAL A 71 4.06 5.87 9.41
C VAL A 71 3.83 5.53 7.95
N MET A 72 3.95 6.50 7.04
CA MET A 72 3.81 6.30 5.61
C MET A 72 4.86 5.31 5.06
N GLY A 73 6.10 5.40 5.52
CA GLY A 73 7.16 4.46 5.14
C GLY A 73 6.88 3.02 5.58
N ASN A 74 6.34 2.82 6.78
CA ASN A 74 5.94 1.49 7.28
C ASN A 74 4.67 0.97 6.61
N PHE A 75 3.70 1.85 6.32
CA PHE A 75 2.47 1.47 5.60
C PHE A 75 2.76 0.79 4.26
N PHE A 76 3.74 1.28 3.50
CA PHE A 76 4.15 0.64 2.24
C PHE A 76 4.62 -0.80 2.44
N ARG A 77 5.30 -1.08 3.53
CA ARG A 77 5.75 -2.43 3.89
C ARG A 77 4.57 -3.35 4.17
N ASP A 78 3.66 -2.92 5.04
CA ASP A 78 2.48 -3.70 5.42
C ASP A 78 1.55 -3.93 4.21
N ALA A 79 1.41 -2.92 3.34
CA ALA A 79 0.64 -3.03 2.11
C ALA A 79 1.24 -4.06 1.14
N MET A 80 2.57 -4.10 1.00
CA MET A 80 3.23 -5.10 0.15
C MET A 80 3.11 -6.51 0.71
N ASP A 81 3.26 -6.68 2.02
CA ASP A 81 3.06 -7.98 2.67
C ASP A 81 1.62 -8.49 2.48
N TYR A 82 0.62 -7.60 2.61
CA TYR A 82 -0.78 -7.93 2.35
C TYR A 82 -1.04 -8.31 0.89
N ILE A 83 -0.49 -7.57 -0.08
CA ILE A 83 -0.62 -7.88 -1.52
C ILE A 83 0.00 -9.24 -1.82
N VAL A 84 1.20 -9.50 -1.30
CA VAL A 84 1.90 -10.77 -1.48
C VAL A 84 1.06 -11.92 -0.90
N ASP A 85 0.56 -11.79 0.32
CA ASP A 85 -0.24 -12.84 0.95
C ASP A 85 -1.55 -13.09 0.20
N SER A 86 -2.29 -12.05 -0.16
CA SER A 86 -3.53 -12.15 -0.90
C SER A 86 -3.33 -12.80 -2.29
N GLN A 87 -2.36 -12.29 -3.08
CA GLN A 87 -2.15 -12.77 -4.44
C GLN A 87 -1.57 -14.19 -4.49
N PHE A 88 -0.62 -14.51 -3.62
CA PHE A 88 0.07 -15.79 -3.71
C PHE A 88 -0.53 -16.89 -2.85
N ASN A 89 -1.10 -16.59 -1.70
CA ASN A 89 -1.65 -17.63 -0.84
C ASN A 89 -3.13 -17.90 -1.09
N MET A 90 -3.90 -16.86 -1.44
CA MET A 90 -5.33 -17.02 -1.69
C MET A 90 -5.65 -17.34 -3.15
N THR A 91 -5.07 -16.59 -4.11
CA THR A 91 -5.35 -16.75 -5.54
C THR A 91 -4.61 -17.93 -6.14
N MET A 92 -3.32 -18.10 -5.79
CA MET A 92 -2.45 -19.12 -6.34
C MET A 92 -2.15 -20.20 -5.29
N ARG A 93 -2.92 -21.28 -5.30
CA ARG A 93 -2.70 -22.44 -4.42
C ARG A 93 -1.71 -23.45 -5.01
N SER A 94 -1.41 -23.34 -6.31
CA SER A 94 -0.39 -24.15 -6.96
C SER A 94 1.01 -23.77 -6.48
N ASP A 95 1.90 -24.75 -6.45
CA ASP A 95 3.32 -24.56 -6.10
C ASP A 95 4.15 -24.16 -7.31
N VAL A 96 3.80 -24.71 -8.49
CA VAL A 96 4.49 -24.45 -9.76
C VAL A 96 3.47 -24.18 -10.85
N ILE A 97 3.77 -23.23 -11.73
CA ILE A 97 3.02 -22.97 -12.95
C ILE A 97 3.95 -23.27 -14.13
N VAL A 98 3.45 -24.06 -15.08
CA VAL A 98 4.13 -24.41 -16.31
C VAL A 98 3.40 -23.76 -17.49
N TRP A 99 4.13 -23.00 -18.31
CA TRP A 99 3.60 -22.41 -19.55
C TRP A 99 4.12 -23.16 -20.77
N MET A 100 3.23 -23.42 -21.70
CA MET A 100 3.53 -24.02 -22.98
C MET A 100 3.81 -22.94 -24.04
N THR A 101 4.60 -23.27 -25.03
CA THR A 101 4.90 -22.40 -26.19
C THR A 101 3.64 -22.02 -26.95
N ASP A 102 2.78 -23.03 -27.17
CA ASP A 102 1.50 -22.87 -27.82
C ASP A 102 0.43 -23.64 -27.04
N ALA A 103 -0.83 -23.38 -27.34
CA ALA A 103 -1.90 -24.20 -26.79
C ALA A 103 -1.78 -25.62 -27.28
N VAL A 104 -1.67 -26.54 -26.36
CA VAL A 104 -1.55 -28.00 -26.63
C VAL A 104 -2.85 -28.71 -26.25
N ASP A 105 -3.02 -29.92 -26.76
CA ASP A 105 -4.10 -30.79 -26.33
C ASP A 105 -4.00 -31.07 -24.82
N ASP A 106 -5.13 -31.12 -24.13
CA ASP A 106 -5.16 -31.28 -22.66
C ASP A 106 -4.63 -32.64 -22.18
N SER A 107 -4.34 -33.57 -23.11
CA SER A 107 -3.62 -34.81 -22.79
C SER A 107 -2.23 -34.54 -22.16
N ALA A 108 -1.60 -33.40 -22.44
CA ALA A 108 -0.36 -32.98 -21.81
C ALA A 108 -0.46 -32.90 -20.27
N ARG A 109 -1.68 -32.72 -19.71
CA ARG A 109 -1.94 -32.83 -18.28
C ARG A 109 -1.51 -34.17 -17.69
N HIS A 110 -1.73 -35.27 -18.44
CA HIS A 110 -1.36 -36.60 -18.01
C HIS A 110 0.17 -36.81 -18.03
N GLU A 111 0.86 -36.18 -18.97
CA GLU A 111 2.33 -36.20 -19.01
C GLU A 111 2.91 -35.44 -17.81
N LEU A 112 2.39 -34.26 -17.53
CA LEU A 112 2.81 -33.45 -16.37
C LEU A 112 2.49 -34.15 -15.04
N ALA A 113 1.40 -34.86 -14.94
CA ALA A 113 1.02 -35.61 -13.73
C ALA A 113 1.96 -36.79 -13.43
N ARG A 114 2.75 -37.25 -14.42
CA ARG A 114 3.74 -38.32 -14.23
C ARG A 114 5.12 -37.81 -13.81
N LEU A 115 5.30 -36.49 -13.76
CA LEU A 115 6.56 -35.89 -13.32
C LEU A 115 6.80 -36.14 -11.84
N PRO A 116 8.08 -36.19 -11.41
CA PRO A 116 8.42 -36.54 -10.05
C PRO A 116 7.87 -35.51 -9.04
N GLY A 117 7.13 -36.01 -8.05
CA GLY A 117 6.58 -35.20 -6.95
C GLY A 117 5.33 -34.40 -7.28
N VAL A 118 4.69 -34.61 -8.44
CA VAL A 118 3.42 -33.97 -8.78
C VAL A 118 2.28 -34.69 -8.08
N ILE A 119 1.46 -33.93 -7.34
CA ILE A 119 0.27 -34.42 -6.62
C ILE A 119 -1.00 -34.16 -7.45
N ALA A 120 -1.12 -32.96 -8.00
CA ALA A 120 -2.28 -32.54 -8.78
C ALA A 120 -1.87 -31.60 -9.92
N VAL A 121 -2.61 -31.65 -11.02
CA VAL A 121 -2.43 -30.78 -12.19
C VAL A 121 -3.79 -30.21 -12.58
N GLU A 122 -3.84 -28.89 -12.70
CA GLU A 122 -5.00 -28.16 -13.20
C GLU A 122 -4.65 -27.42 -14.48
N SER A 123 -5.46 -27.62 -15.50
CA SER A 123 -5.28 -27.05 -16.83
C SER A 123 -5.89 -25.65 -16.92
N GLY A 124 -5.17 -24.72 -17.53
CA GLY A 124 -5.59 -23.36 -17.83
C GLY A 124 -5.33 -22.95 -19.26
N ARG A 125 -6.00 -21.92 -19.74
CA ARG A 125 -5.86 -21.38 -21.08
C ARG A 125 -5.76 -19.86 -21.02
N ASP A 126 -4.57 -19.31 -21.21
CA ASP A 126 -4.36 -17.86 -21.23
C ASP A 126 -4.27 -17.40 -22.69
N VAL A 127 -5.10 -16.45 -23.09
CA VAL A 127 -5.23 -15.97 -24.49
C VAL A 127 -4.99 -14.47 -24.52
N PRO A 128 -3.94 -14.00 -25.20
CA PRO A 128 -3.74 -12.57 -25.40
C PRO A 128 -4.79 -12.01 -26.36
N VAL A 129 -5.43 -10.92 -25.96
CA VAL A 129 -6.52 -10.30 -26.68
C VAL A 129 -6.43 -8.77 -26.67
N ARG A 130 -7.16 -8.16 -27.61
CA ARG A 130 -7.52 -6.76 -27.54
C ARG A 130 -9.03 -6.66 -27.31
N PHE A 131 -9.44 -5.98 -26.26
CA PHE A 131 -10.82 -5.65 -25.97
C PHE A 131 -11.18 -4.34 -26.68
N VAL A 132 -12.29 -4.33 -27.41
CA VAL A 132 -12.72 -3.16 -28.20
C VAL A 132 -14.18 -2.85 -27.90
N ASN A 133 -14.44 -1.64 -27.40
CA ASN A 133 -15.79 -1.10 -27.19
C ASN A 133 -15.91 0.29 -27.84
N GLY A 134 -16.53 0.37 -29.03
CA GLY A 134 -16.59 1.58 -29.82
C GLY A 134 -15.19 2.09 -30.18
N HIS A 135 -14.86 3.30 -29.71
CA HIS A 135 -13.56 3.94 -29.90
C HIS A 135 -12.50 3.58 -28.83
N ARG A 136 -12.89 2.86 -27.81
CA ARG A 136 -12.01 2.46 -26.71
C ARG A 136 -11.44 1.07 -26.98
N SER A 137 -10.16 0.93 -26.77
CA SER A 137 -9.52 -0.38 -26.87
C SER A 137 -8.41 -0.54 -25.81
N GLU A 138 -8.34 -1.73 -25.23
CA GLU A 138 -7.30 -2.10 -24.27
C GLU A 138 -6.75 -3.47 -24.60
N ARG A 139 -5.42 -3.63 -24.49
CA ARG A 139 -4.77 -4.94 -24.61
C ARG A 139 -4.77 -5.62 -23.25
N GLY A 140 -5.03 -6.92 -23.26
CA GLY A 140 -5.02 -7.74 -22.06
C GLY A 140 -5.02 -9.21 -22.41
N GLN A 141 -5.45 -10.03 -21.48
CA GLN A 141 -5.61 -11.45 -21.70
C GLN A 141 -6.92 -11.96 -21.11
N ILE A 142 -7.46 -13.00 -21.74
CA ILE A 142 -8.52 -13.80 -21.14
C ILE A 142 -7.86 -15.00 -20.50
N GLN A 143 -8.08 -15.16 -19.21
CA GLN A 143 -7.61 -16.31 -18.46
C GLN A 143 -8.72 -17.33 -18.34
N GLY A 144 -8.51 -18.49 -18.93
CA GLY A 144 -9.41 -19.62 -18.91
C GLY A 144 -9.10 -20.56 -17.75
N PHE A 145 -10.07 -20.73 -16.87
CA PHE A 145 -9.97 -21.58 -15.67
C PHE A 145 -10.72 -22.89 -15.86
N ALA A 146 -10.36 -23.90 -15.12
CA ALA A 146 -11.18 -25.10 -14.98
C ALA A 146 -12.59 -24.77 -14.47
N GLN A 147 -13.58 -25.59 -14.75
CA GLN A 147 -14.96 -25.39 -14.30
C GLN A 147 -15.07 -25.33 -12.76
N ARG A 148 -14.19 -26.06 -12.07
CA ARG A 148 -14.03 -26.01 -10.60
C ARG A 148 -12.54 -25.81 -10.30
N PRO A 149 -12.08 -24.56 -10.25
CA PRO A 149 -10.68 -24.29 -10.05
C PRO A 149 -10.28 -24.53 -8.59
N GLU A 150 -9.29 -25.38 -8.37
CA GLU A 150 -8.79 -25.72 -7.01
C GLU A 150 -7.41 -25.11 -6.76
N LEU A 151 -6.54 -25.15 -7.77
CA LEU A 151 -5.15 -24.69 -7.68
C LEU A 151 -4.96 -23.22 -8.05
N ARG A 152 -5.89 -22.66 -8.82
CA ARG A 152 -5.87 -21.25 -9.21
C ARG A 152 -7.28 -20.68 -9.13
N ARG A 153 -7.48 -19.61 -8.37
CA ARG A 153 -8.80 -19.04 -8.08
C ARG A 153 -8.87 -17.57 -8.45
N VAL A 154 -10.06 -17.10 -8.79
CA VAL A 154 -10.35 -15.67 -8.91
C VAL A 154 -10.95 -15.19 -7.60
N ILE A 155 -10.28 -14.24 -6.95
CA ILE A 155 -10.67 -13.71 -5.63
C ILE A 155 -10.83 -12.21 -5.74
N ASP A 156 -11.93 -11.69 -5.19
CA ASP A 156 -12.22 -10.26 -5.06
C ASP A 156 -11.37 -9.64 -3.92
N ILE A 157 -11.21 -8.32 -3.95
CA ILE A 157 -10.52 -7.53 -2.92
C ILE A 157 -11.07 -7.79 -1.49
N ASP A 158 -12.34 -8.17 -1.38
CA ASP A 158 -12.97 -8.56 -0.10
C ASP A 158 -12.72 -10.04 0.26
N ASN A 159 -11.77 -10.71 -0.38
CA ASN A 159 -11.45 -12.14 -0.23
C ASN A 159 -12.62 -13.08 -0.53
N ARG A 160 -13.56 -12.63 -1.36
CA ARG A 160 -14.66 -13.48 -1.84
C ARG A 160 -14.25 -14.19 -3.11
N GLU A 161 -14.34 -15.51 -3.11
CA GLU A 161 -14.10 -16.31 -4.29
C GLU A 161 -15.20 -16.11 -5.33
N VAL A 162 -14.81 -15.81 -6.57
CA VAL A 162 -15.72 -15.86 -7.72
C VAL A 162 -15.88 -17.32 -8.11
N SER A 163 -16.80 -18.00 -7.41
CA SER A 163 -16.93 -19.47 -7.43
C SER A 163 -17.53 -20.03 -8.72
N ARG A 164 -18.10 -19.19 -9.59
CA ARG A 164 -18.74 -19.62 -10.83
C ARG A 164 -18.33 -18.73 -11.97
N LEU A 165 -17.42 -19.24 -12.78
CA LEU A 165 -17.18 -18.74 -14.12
C LEU A 165 -18.22 -19.39 -15.06
N ASP A 166 -19.51 -19.27 -14.73
CA ASP A 166 -20.59 -20.00 -15.41
C ASP A 166 -20.70 -19.60 -16.88
N GLY A 167 -20.34 -20.54 -17.67
CA GLY A 167 -20.61 -20.85 -19.05
C GLY A 167 -21.22 -19.80 -19.97
N GLY A 168 -20.46 -18.81 -20.46
CA GLY A 168 -20.89 -18.05 -21.62
C GLY A 168 -20.57 -16.56 -21.61
N GLY A 169 -20.08 -16.01 -20.52
CA GLY A 169 -19.71 -14.60 -20.44
C GLY A 169 -18.31 -14.36 -19.86
N LEU A 170 -17.78 -13.17 -20.08
CA LEU A 170 -16.55 -12.71 -19.46
C LEU A 170 -16.83 -12.23 -18.04
N VAL A 171 -15.99 -12.59 -17.10
CA VAL A 171 -15.82 -11.89 -15.83
C VAL A 171 -14.61 -10.98 -16.01
N MET A 172 -14.73 -9.69 -15.74
CA MET A 172 -13.68 -8.70 -16.02
C MET A 172 -13.32 -7.93 -14.77
N SER A 173 -12.06 -7.49 -14.65
CA SER A 173 -11.71 -6.59 -13.57
C SER A 173 -12.46 -5.26 -13.71
N ASP A 174 -12.93 -4.68 -12.59
CA ASP A 174 -13.66 -3.41 -12.57
C ASP A 174 -12.89 -2.29 -13.27
N ARG A 175 -11.56 -2.27 -13.10
CA ARG A 175 -10.69 -1.29 -13.74
C ARG A 175 -10.70 -1.40 -15.25
N LEU A 176 -10.69 -2.62 -15.78
CA LEU A 176 -10.73 -2.86 -17.23
C LEU A 176 -12.10 -2.50 -17.78
N ALA A 177 -13.18 -2.89 -17.10
CA ALA A 177 -14.54 -2.53 -17.46
C ALA A 177 -14.74 -1.00 -17.46
N ALA A 178 -14.24 -0.30 -16.44
CA ALA A 178 -14.29 1.16 -16.37
C ALA A 178 -13.51 1.86 -17.51
N LYS A 179 -12.30 1.39 -17.84
CA LYS A 179 -11.52 1.90 -18.97
C LYS A 179 -12.25 1.77 -20.30
N LEU A 180 -12.92 0.64 -20.49
CA LEU A 180 -13.70 0.34 -21.69
C LEU A 180 -15.10 0.95 -21.66
N ALA A 181 -15.51 1.59 -20.55
CA ALA A 181 -16.88 2.07 -20.29
C ALA A 181 -17.93 0.98 -20.55
N LEU A 182 -17.68 -0.23 -20.09
CA LEU A 182 -18.52 -1.40 -20.30
C LEU A 182 -19.32 -1.70 -19.02
N ARG A 183 -20.59 -2.04 -19.17
CA ARG A 183 -21.49 -2.44 -18.07
C ARG A 183 -21.81 -3.92 -18.15
N VAL A 184 -22.09 -4.52 -17.00
CA VAL A 184 -22.57 -5.91 -16.92
C VAL A 184 -23.82 -6.09 -17.78
N GLY A 185 -23.84 -7.12 -18.61
CA GLY A 185 -24.87 -7.43 -19.61
C GLY A 185 -24.58 -6.91 -21.01
N GLU A 186 -23.67 -5.95 -21.19
CA GLU A 186 -23.27 -5.47 -22.50
C GLU A 186 -22.31 -6.42 -23.20
N ARG A 187 -22.28 -6.37 -24.53
CA ARG A 187 -21.35 -7.20 -25.33
C ARG A 187 -20.12 -6.39 -25.70
N ILE A 188 -18.98 -7.05 -25.66
CA ILE A 188 -17.70 -6.48 -26.05
C ILE A 188 -17.09 -7.28 -27.19
N ARG A 189 -16.48 -6.59 -28.14
CA ARG A 189 -15.67 -7.22 -29.17
C ARG A 189 -14.30 -7.57 -28.62
N VAL A 190 -13.93 -8.82 -28.79
CA VAL A 190 -12.64 -9.36 -28.38
C VAL A 190 -11.89 -9.79 -29.64
N GLU A 191 -10.78 -9.14 -29.89
CA GLU A 191 -9.85 -9.49 -30.98
C GLU A 191 -8.75 -10.38 -30.43
N VAL A 192 -8.71 -11.62 -30.85
CA VAL A 192 -7.70 -12.61 -30.46
C VAL A 192 -6.37 -12.28 -31.14
N LEU A 193 -5.29 -12.18 -30.37
CA LEU A 193 -3.96 -11.79 -30.87
C LEU A 193 -3.07 -13.01 -31.19
N GLU A 194 -3.58 -14.21 -31.01
CA GLU A 194 -2.86 -15.46 -31.33
C GLU A 194 -3.61 -16.31 -32.39
N GLY A 195 -2.94 -17.28 -32.94
CA GLY A 195 -3.53 -18.23 -33.86
C GLY A 195 -4.23 -17.58 -35.07
N ARG A 196 -5.52 -17.88 -35.25
CA ARG A 196 -6.32 -17.39 -36.39
C ARG A 196 -6.79 -15.94 -36.26
N GLN A 197 -6.38 -15.20 -35.26
CA GLN A 197 -6.72 -13.77 -35.03
C GLN A 197 -8.21 -13.45 -35.27
N ARG A 198 -9.09 -14.18 -34.61
CA ARG A 198 -10.54 -14.01 -34.75
C ARG A 198 -11.03 -12.81 -33.91
N SER A 199 -12.09 -12.20 -34.40
CA SER A 199 -12.87 -11.22 -33.63
C SER A 199 -14.20 -11.86 -33.23
N VAL A 200 -14.51 -11.84 -31.94
CA VAL A 200 -15.71 -12.44 -31.36
C VAL A 200 -16.40 -11.45 -30.43
N GLU A 201 -17.71 -11.54 -30.34
CA GLU A 201 -18.47 -10.74 -29.38
C GLU A 201 -18.90 -11.57 -28.19
N VAL A 202 -18.57 -11.10 -27.00
CA VAL A 202 -18.82 -11.83 -25.76
C VAL A 202 -19.54 -10.90 -24.77
N PRO A 203 -20.58 -11.37 -24.05
CA PRO A 203 -21.23 -10.58 -23.02
C PRO A 203 -20.35 -10.49 -21.78
N LEU A 204 -20.36 -9.32 -21.13
CA LEU A 204 -19.80 -9.15 -19.81
C LEU A 204 -20.81 -9.70 -18.77
N ALA A 205 -20.49 -10.84 -18.17
CA ALA A 205 -21.35 -11.49 -17.20
C ALA A 205 -21.27 -10.89 -15.80
N ALA A 206 -20.06 -10.51 -15.38
CA ALA A 206 -19.82 -9.91 -14.07
C ALA A 206 -18.53 -9.09 -14.06
N THR A 207 -18.37 -8.25 -13.06
CA THR A 207 -17.10 -7.60 -12.74
C THR A 207 -16.57 -8.10 -11.40
N VAL A 208 -15.25 -8.06 -11.26
CA VAL A 208 -14.53 -8.41 -10.03
C VAL A 208 -13.58 -7.27 -9.66
N ARG A 209 -13.56 -6.90 -8.39
CA ARG A 209 -12.60 -5.94 -7.87
C ARG A 209 -11.26 -6.62 -7.66
N ASP A 210 -10.42 -6.61 -8.69
CA ASP A 210 -9.09 -7.17 -8.66
C ASP A 210 -8.07 -6.10 -8.25
N MET A 211 -7.11 -6.48 -7.38
CA MET A 211 -6.11 -5.55 -6.86
C MET A 211 -5.13 -5.07 -7.93
N MET A 212 -4.68 -5.92 -8.83
CA MET A 212 -3.51 -5.64 -9.66
C MET A 212 -3.71 -5.83 -11.16
N SER A 213 -4.73 -6.56 -11.62
CA SER A 213 -4.79 -6.97 -13.02
C SER A 213 -5.81 -6.22 -13.86
N LEU A 214 -5.50 -6.08 -15.14
CA LEU A 214 -6.42 -5.66 -16.21
C LEU A 214 -6.82 -6.89 -17.01
N ASN A 215 -7.30 -7.95 -16.32
CA ASN A 215 -7.60 -9.23 -16.92
C ASN A 215 -9.10 -9.46 -17.04
N ALA A 216 -9.43 -10.37 -17.94
CA ALA A 216 -10.74 -10.99 -18.01
C ALA A 216 -10.61 -12.49 -17.75
N TYR A 217 -11.65 -13.08 -17.22
CA TYR A 217 -11.72 -14.45 -16.75
C TYR A 217 -12.89 -15.17 -17.42
N MET A 218 -12.71 -16.42 -17.77
CA MET A 218 -13.75 -17.27 -18.38
C MET A 218 -13.52 -18.72 -18.00
N GLU A 219 -14.55 -19.57 -18.12
CA GLU A 219 -14.38 -21.01 -18.06
C GLU A 219 -13.58 -21.47 -19.29
N ARG A 220 -12.55 -22.34 -19.09
CA ARG A 220 -11.61 -22.78 -20.14
C ARG A 220 -12.33 -23.46 -21.32
N GLY A 221 -13.31 -24.32 -21.05
CA GLY A 221 -14.05 -24.98 -22.11
C GLY A 221 -14.93 -24.01 -22.90
N ALA A 222 -15.51 -23.00 -22.25
CA ALA A 222 -16.23 -21.93 -22.95
C ALA A 222 -15.29 -21.07 -23.80
N LEU A 223 -14.12 -20.77 -23.31
CA LEU A 223 -13.08 -20.03 -24.06
C LEU A 223 -12.63 -20.82 -25.30
N ASN A 224 -12.34 -22.10 -25.13
CA ASN A 224 -11.96 -22.96 -26.26
C ASN A 224 -13.07 -23.07 -27.33
N ARG A 225 -14.33 -23.21 -26.92
CA ARG A 225 -15.49 -23.17 -27.83
C ARG A 225 -15.60 -21.83 -28.57
N LEU A 226 -15.39 -20.72 -27.87
CA LEU A 226 -15.39 -19.39 -28.46
C LEU A 226 -14.31 -19.21 -29.52
N LEU A 227 -13.14 -19.81 -29.30
CA LEU A 227 -12.02 -19.80 -30.23
C LEU A 227 -12.20 -20.80 -31.38
N GLY A 228 -13.18 -21.72 -31.30
CA GLY A 228 -13.37 -22.84 -32.21
C GLY A 228 -12.23 -23.84 -32.13
N GLU A 229 -11.66 -24.01 -30.97
CA GLU A 229 -10.61 -24.96 -30.63
C GLU A 229 -11.22 -26.18 -29.91
N GLY A 230 -10.53 -27.31 -29.97
CA GLY A 230 -10.81 -28.45 -29.12
C GLY A 230 -10.43 -28.20 -27.65
N ASP A 231 -10.27 -29.26 -26.86
CA ASP A 231 -9.83 -29.17 -25.47
C ASP A 231 -8.34 -28.85 -25.40
N ARG A 232 -8.01 -27.56 -25.40
CA ARG A 232 -6.65 -27.04 -25.40
C ARG A 232 -6.32 -26.27 -24.11
N SER A 233 -5.04 -26.33 -23.76
CA SER A 233 -4.47 -25.66 -22.61
C SER A 233 -3.11 -25.05 -22.94
N SER A 234 -2.82 -23.88 -22.44
CA SER A 234 -1.52 -23.19 -22.60
C SER A 234 -0.77 -23.05 -21.30
N GLN A 235 -1.41 -23.35 -20.19
CA GLN A 235 -0.87 -23.24 -18.86
C GLN A 235 -1.33 -24.40 -18.00
N TYR A 236 -0.47 -24.85 -17.09
CA TYR A 236 -0.78 -25.87 -16.10
C TYR A 236 -0.32 -25.45 -14.73
N SER A 237 -1.23 -25.50 -13.76
CA SER A 237 -0.96 -25.25 -12.34
C SER A 237 -0.73 -26.59 -11.65
N LEU A 238 0.39 -26.74 -10.94
CA LEU A 238 0.79 -27.99 -10.31
C LEU A 238 0.88 -27.81 -8.79
N ALA A 239 0.30 -28.75 -8.06
CA ALA A 239 0.62 -28.99 -6.66
C ALA A 239 1.68 -30.08 -6.56
N ILE A 240 2.69 -29.87 -5.73
CA ILE A 240 3.83 -30.77 -5.63
C ILE A 240 4.12 -31.16 -4.18
N GLU A 241 4.82 -32.28 -4.01
CA GLU A 241 5.38 -32.68 -2.73
C GLU A 241 6.46 -31.68 -2.28
N ARG A 242 6.51 -31.43 -0.99
CA ARG A 242 7.51 -30.54 -0.40
C ARG A 242 8.93 -31.00 -0.72
N GLY A 243 9.76 -30.07 -1.18
CA GLY A 243 11.18 -30.34 -1.50
C GLY A 243 11.42 -30.94 -2.90
N ARG A 244 10.40 -31.26 -3.69
CA ARG A 244 10.54 -31.81 -5.04
C ARG A 244 10.63 -30.74 -6.15
N GLU A 245 10.46 -29.46 -5.79
CA GLU A 245 10.49 -28.35 -6.74
C GLU A 245 11.73 -28.33 -7.67
N PRO A 246 12.99 -28.49 -7.18
CA PRO A 246 14.15 -28.45 -8.07
C PRO A 246 14.17 -29.59 -9.09
N ALA A 247 13.76 -30.80 -8.66
CA ALA A 247 13.69 -31.97 -9.53
C ALA A 247 12.60 -31.79 -10.60
N LEU A 248 11.44 -31.24 -10.23
CA LEU A 248 10.37 -30.93 -11.16
C LEU A 248 10.81 -29.89 -12.19
N ILE A 249 11.40 -28.77 -11.77
CA ILE A 249 11.89 -27.74 -12.67
C ILE A 249 12.95 -28.28 -13.63
N ALA A 250 13.84 -29.15 -13.17
CA ALA A 250 14.81 -29.82 -14.03
C ALA A 250 14.12 -30.72 -15.07
N ALA A 251 13.11 -31.48 -14.64
CA ALA A 251 12.34 -32.36 -15.52
C ALA A 251 11.53 -31.57 -16.57
N THR A 252 10.92 -30.43 -16.19
CA THR A 252 10.16 -29.60 -17.15
C THR A 252 11.04 -28.96 -18.21
N ARG A 253 12.32 -28.69 -17.94
CA ARG A 253 13.27 -28.17 -18.93
C ARG A 253 13.57 -29.18 -20.07
N ALA A 254 13.38 -30.45 -19.81
CA ALA A 254 13.57 -31.50 -20.82
C ALA A 254 12.36 -31.62 -21.77
N LEU A 255 11.24 -30.98 -21.48
CA LEU A 255 10.02 -31.01 -22.29
C LEU A 255 10.07 -29.94 -23.39
N PRO A 256 10.05 -30.31 -24.70
CA PRO A 256 10.32 -29.37 -25.79
C PRO A 256 9.24 -28.29 -25.99
N ARG A 257 8.03 -28.49 -25.43
CA ARG A 257 6.90 -27.56 -25.57
C ARG A 257 6.74 -26.62 -24.37
N VAL A 258 7.59 -26.76 -23.35
CA VAL A 258 7.55 -25.92 -22.15
C VAL A 258 8.40 -24.69 -22.36
N VAL A 259 7.80 -23.51 -22.32
CA VAL A 259 8.51 -22.22 -22.31
C VAL A 259 9.22 -21.99 -20.99
N GLY A 260 8.57 -22.35 -19.90
CA GLY A 260 9.11 -22.17 -18.56
C GLY A 260 8.22 -22.75 -17.48
N ALA A 261 8.87 -23.09 -16.38
CA ALA A 261 8.21 -23.47 -15.14
C ALA A 261 8.59 -22.46 -14.05
N PHE A 262 7.59 -21.89 -13.41
CA PHE A 262 7.76 -20.86 -12.39
C PHE A 262 7.28 -21.39 -11.05
N SER A 263 8.18 -21.40 -10.10
CA SER A 263 7.87 -21.77 -8.75
C SER A 263 7.31 -20.58 -7.97
N LYS A 264 6.18 -20.78 -7.30
CA LYS A 264 5.62 -19.84 -6.35
C LYS A 264 6.63 -19.44 -5.27
N ALA A 265 7.33 -20.41 -4.69
CA ALA A 265 8.31 -20.15 -3.65
C ALA A 265 9.49 -19.30 -4.15
N SER A 266 9.98 -19.56 -5.35
CA SER A 266 11.05 -18.75 -5.95
C SER A 266 10.58 -17.35 -6.31
N MET A 267 9.37 -17.21 -6.83
CA MET A 267 8.78 -15.91 -7.13
C MET A 267 8.55 -15.06 -5.88
N LEU A 268 8.05 -15.67 -4.80
CA LEU A 268 7.89 -15.03 -3.49
C LEU A 268 9.23 -14.57 -2.91
N ARG A 269 10.25 -15.45 -2.95
CA ARG A 269 11.60 -15.08 -2.49
C ARG A 269 12.14 -13.89 -3.26
N ASN A 270 12.09 -13.92 -4.59
CA ASN A 270 12.55 -12.82 -5.43
C ASN A 270 11.80 -11.51 -5.15
N MET A 271 10.47 -11.57 -5.02
CA MET A 271 9.66 -10.40 -4.65
C MET A 271 10.04 -9.88 -3.26
N GLN A 272 10.16 -10.76 -2.28
CA GLN A 272 10.53 -10.39 -0.91
C GLN A 272 11.95 -9.80 -0.86
N GLU A 273 12.92 -10.38 -1.57
CA GLU A 273 14.29 -9.85 -1.61
C GLU A 273 14.36 -8.49 -2.30
N MET A 274 13.71 -8.33 -3.45
CA MET A 274 13.66 -7.04 -4.16
C MET A 274 12.91 -5.99 -3.35
N SER A 275 11.72 -6.33 -2.84
CA SER A 275 10.90 -5.43 -2.06
C SER A 275 11.56 -5.10 -0.72
N ALA A 276 12.08 -6.09 0.00
CA ALA A 276 12.74 -5.88 1.28
C ALA A 276 13.99 -4.99 1.14
N ARG A 277 14.76 -5.12 0.07
CA ARG A 277 15.92 -4.25 -0.18
C ARG A 277 15.49 -2.83 -0.45
N ASN A 278 14.57 -2.62 -1.39
CA ASN A 278 14.11 -1.29 -1.79
C ASN A 278 13.34 -0.59 -0.66
N ILE A 279 12.42 -1.31 -0.01
CA ILE A 279 11.63 -0.76 1.12
C ILE A 279 12.55 -0.43 2.29
N ARG A 280 13.54 -1.27 2.60
CA ARG A 280 14.50 -1.02 3.68
C ARG A 280 15.31 0.24 3.43
N VAL A 281 15.84 0.42 2.22
CA VAL A 281 16.60 1.62 1.84
C VAL A 281 15.72 2.86 1.90
N ILE A 282 14.54 2.85 1.28
CA ILE A 282 13.61 3.98 1.28
C ILE A 282 13.15 4.30 2.70
N SER A 283 12.75 3.29 3.48
CA SER A 283 12.30 3.47 4.86
C SER A 283 13.43 4.03 5.75
N SER A 284 14.67 3.56 5.57
CA SER A 284 15.83 4.10 6.32
C SER A 284 16.08 5.58 5.97
N ILE A 285 16.00 5.94 4.70
CA ILE A 285 16.15 7.33 4.24
C ILE A 285 15.03 8.19 4.82
N LEU A 286 13.78 7.75 4.70
CA LEU A 286 12.61 8.47 5.25
C LEU A 286 12.71 8.64 6.77
N THR A 287 13.12 7.60 7.48
CA THR A 287 13.32 7.65 8.94
C THR A 287 14.43 8.61 9.31
N LEU A 288 15.53 8.64 8.57
CA LEU A 288 16.62 9.60 8.77
C LEU A 288 16.12 11.04 8.58
N PHE A 289 15.42 11.32 7.48
CA PHE A 289 14.86 12.65 7.22
C PHE A 289 13.84 13.05 8.30
N ALA A 290 12.94 12.15 8.65
CA ALA A 290 11.96 12.40 9.71
C ALA A 290 12.63 12.71 11.06
N SER A 291 13.69 11.96 11.40
CA SER A 291 14.48 12.19 12.62
C SER A 291 15.17 13.55 12.60
N VAL A 292 15.79 13.94 11.49
CA VAL A 292 16.43 15.25 11.35
C VAL A 292 15.41 16.38 11.48
N ILE A 293 14.24 16.24 10.83
CA ILE A 293 13.15 17.23 10.95
C ILE A 293 12.65 17.32 12.40
N ALA A 294 12.37 16.18 13.04
CA ALA A 294 11.89 16.15 14.42
C ALA A 294 12.88 16.83 15.38
N VAL A 295 14.16 16.44 15.31
CA VAL A 295 15.23 17.05 16.13
C VAL A 295 15.35 18.54 15.82
N GLY A 296 15.32 18.94 14.55
CA GLY A 296 15.38 20.35 14.15
C GLY A 296 14.22 21.19 14.69
N VAL A 297 13.00 20.67 14.60
CA VAL A 297 11.79 21.33 15.11
C VAL A 297 11.86 21.45 16.64
N VAL A 298 12.16 20.35 17.34
CA VAL A 298 12.26 20.34 18.82
C VAL A 298 13.37 21.26 19.28
N TYR A 299 14.56 21.20 18.68
CA TYR A 299 15.69 22.07 19.02
C TYR A 299 15.37 23.55 18.79
N ASN A 300 14.80 23.89 17.63
CA ASN A 300 14.42 25.26 17.32
C ASN A 300 13.36 25.79 18.29
N ASN A 301 12.35 24.96 18.59
CA ASN A 301 11.32 25.32 19.57
C ASN A 301 11.90 25.54 20.98
N ALA A 302 12.83 24.65 21.40
CA ALA A 302 13.54 24.79 22.67
C ALA A 302 14.33 26.11 22.76
N ARG A 303 15.12 26.38 21.73
CA ARG A 303 15.97 27.58 21.65
C ARG A 303 15.15 28.86 21.70
N ILE A 304 14.06 28.93 20.94
CA ILE A 304 13.20 30.11 20.91
C ILE A 304 12.49 30.26 22.26
N THR A 305 12.01 29.17 22.87
CA THR A 305 11.33 29.22 24.19
C THR A 305 12.27 29.70 25.27
N LEU A 306 13.51 29.20 25.28
CA LEU A 306 14.54 29.69 26.22
C LEU A 306 14.85 31.19 26.04
N ALA A 307 15.07 31.63 24.80
CA ALA A 307 15.39 33.02 24.51
C ALA A 307 14.26 34.00 24.94
N GLU A 308 13.03 33.62 24.67
CA GLU A 308 11.87 34.48 25.00
C GLU A 308 11.52 34.53 26.49
N ARG A 309 11.88 33.48 27.26
CA ARG A 309 11.50 33.33 28.67
C ARG A 309 12.66 33.48 29.63
N THR A 310 13.81 33.95 29.18
CA THR A 310 15.00 34.12 30.01
C THR A 310 14.67 34.95 31.27
N TRP A 311 13.87 36.00 31.15
CA TRP A 311 13.43 36.84 32.25
C TRP A 311 12.48 36.13 33.23
N GLU A 312 11.48 35.40 32.69
CA GLU A 312 10.50 34.64 33.51
C GLU A 312 11.22 33.52 34.28
N LEU A 313 12.13 32.81 33.61
CA LEU A 313 12.92 31.74 34.23
C LEU A 313 13.90 32.25 35.26
N ALA A 314 14.50 33.41 35.05
CA ALA A 314 15.34 34.09 36.02
C ALA A 314 14.53 34.52 37.26
N SER A 315 13.32 35.06 37.08
CA SER A 315 12.42 35.41 38.15
C SER A 315 12.00 34.20 39.00
N LEU A 316 11.70 33.07 38.39
CA LEU A 316 11.42 31.82 39.13
C LEU A 316 12.61 31.36 39.97
N ARG A 317 13.83 31.53 39.47
CA ARG A 317 15.06 31.24 40.21
C ARG A 317 15.23 32.14 41.43
N VAL A 318 14.90 33.42 41.31
CA VAL A 318 14.93 34.37 42.44
C VAL A 318 13.87 34.00 43.48
N LEU A 319 12.72 33.46 43.06
CA LEU A 319 11.65 32.96 43.93
C LEU A 319 11.97 31.61 44.60
N GLY A 320 13.17 31.04 44.37
CA GLY A 320 13.65 29.85 45.06
C GLY A 320 13.46 28.52 44.29
N PHE A 321 12.97 28.55 43.04
CA PHE A 321 12.86 27.34 42.23
C PHE A 321 14.24 26.75 41.89
N THR A 322 14.40 25.47 42.00
CA THR A 322 15.61 24.73 41.63
C THR A 322 15.82 24.69 40.11
N ARG A 323 17.05 24.42 39.69
CA ARG A 323 17.35 24.24 38.24
C ARG A 323 16.54 23.09 37.62
N ALA A 324 16.34 22.03 38.39
CA ALA A 324 15.59 20.84 37.92
C ALA A 324 14.10 21.18 37.71
N GLU A 325 13.49 21.96 38.59
CA GLU A 325 12.07 22.37 38.45
C GLU A 325 11.86 23.30 37.24
N VAL A 326 12.77 24.23 37.01
CA VAL A 326 12.73 25.13 35.84
C VAL A 326 12.95 24.38 34.56
N SER A 327 13.90 23.44 34.54
CA SER A 327 14.12 22.55 33.38
C SER A 327 12.95 21.60 33.13
N GLY A 328 12.35 21.07 34.22
CA GLY A 328 11.16 20.21 34.17
C GLY A 328 9.95 20.92 33.56
N LEU A 329 9.80 22.21 33.79
CA LEU A 329 8.73 23.01 33.21
C LEU A 329 8.90 23.12 31.66
N LEU A 330 10.13 23.40 31.20
CA LEU A 330 10.45 23.51 29.77
C LEU A 330 10.35 22.19 29.04
N LEU A 331 10.93 21.13 29.64
CA LEU A 331 10.86 19.77 29.05
C LEU A 331 9.42 19.22 29.07
N GLY A 332 8.63 19.56 30.07
CA GLY A 332 7.23 19.19 30.16
C GLY A 332 6.38 19.82 29.03
N GLU A 333 6.63 21.08 28.70
CA GLU A 333 5.97 21.74 27.56
C GLU A 333 6.29 21.03 26.22
N MET A 334 7.55 20.64 26.03
CA MET A 334 7.97 19.89 24.86
C MET A 334 7.38 18.48 24.84
N ALA A 335 7.42 17.78 25.97
CA ALA A 335 6.86 16.45 26.10
C ALA A 335 5.36 16.41 25.75
N ILE A 336 4.59 17.38 26.22
CA ILE A 336 3.17 17.50 25.89
C ILE A 336 3.00 17.79 24.39
N SER A 337 3.79 18.69 23.81
CA SER A 337 3.72 19.02 22.39
C SER A 337 4.02 17.79 21.53
N ILE A 338 4.98 16.95 21.94
CA ILE A 338 5.32 15.69 21.25
C ILE A 338 4.21 14.64 21.45
N ALA A 339 3.62 14.55 22.64
CA ALA A 339 2.56 13.58 22.91
C ALA A 339 1.23 13.88 22.20
N VAL A 340 0.99 15.14 21.87
CA VAL A 340 -0.20 15.59 21.12
C VAL A 340 0.01 15.50 19.61
N ALA A 341 1.27 15.53 19.15
CA ALA A 341 1.62 15.41 17.73
C ALA A 341 1.46 13.99 17.21
#